data_a6a17c31c1f91df0ca69c7a5685bd68c
#
_entry.id   a6a17c31c1f91df0ca69c7a5685bd68c
#
_cell.length_a   1.000
_cell.length_b   1.000
_cell.length_c   1.000
_cell.angle_alpha   90.00
_cell.angle_beta   90.00
_cell.angle_gamma   90.00
#
_symmetry.space_group_name_H-M   'P 1'
#
loop_
_entity.id
_entity.type
_entity.pdbx_description
1 polymer ?
#
loop_
_entity_poly.entity_id
_entity_poly.type
_entity_poly.pdbx_seq_one_letter_code
_entity_poly.pdbx_strand_id
1 'polypeptide(L)'
;SHKAWRPIAWCSFLTGKYDQARNYYKKILDNQPNAQDLLNAGHTEWALQNIKGALSFYQQAVQMENGNFLKFQEQFSQDVADLLIAGIEETEVALMLDQLRIKNGSVSKQLCSCA
;
A
#
# COMPACT_ATOMS: atom_id res chain seq x y z
N SER A 1 19.89 -13.03 3.68
CA SER A 1 20.38 -11.98 2.79
C SER A 1 19.22 -11.13 2.27
N HIS A 2 19.57 -9.98 1.74
CA HIS A 2 18.57 -9.04 1.23
C HIS A 2 17.65 -9.68 0.18
N LYS A 3 18.19 -10.55 -0.63
CA LYS A 3 17.43 -11.17 -1.72
C LYS A 3 16.30 -12.06 -1.23
N ALA A 4 16.43 -12.61 -0.03
CA ALA A 4 15.42 -13.49 0.53
C ALA A 4 14.29 -12.72 1.22
N TRP A 5 14.51 -11.47 1.58
CA TRP A 5 13.54 -10.72 2.39
C TRP A 5 12.20 -10.51 1.70
N ARG A 6 12.22 -10.14 0.42
CA ARG A 6 10.96 -9.86 -0.29
C ARG A 6 10.07 -11.08 -0.41
N PRO A 7 10.57 -12.22 -0.89
CA PRO A 7 9.70 -13.41 -0.94
C PRO A 7 9.22 -13.85 0.43
N ILE A 8 10.07 -13.76 1.46
CA ILE A 8 9.67 -14.14 2.81
C ILE A 8 8.58 -13.20 3.33
N ALA A 9 8.75 -11.90 3.13
CA ALA A 9 7.76 -10.91 3.57
C ALA A 9 6.41 -11.14 2.92
N TRP A 10 6.40 -11.32 1.61
CA TRP A 10 5.14 -11.52 0.89
C TRP A 10 4.49 -12.84 1.24
N CYS A 11 5.25 -13.92 1.33
CA CYS A 11 4.72 -15.21 1.76
C CYS A 11 4.16 -15.14 3.18
N SER A 12 4.82 -14.38 4.05
CA SER A 12 4.31 -14.18 5.41
C SER A 12 2.95 -13.48 5.39
N PHE A 13 2.82 -12.45 4.55
CA PHE A 13 1.54 -11.77 4.40
C PHE A 13 0.47 -12.73 3.86
N LEU A 14 0.77 -13.45 2.81
CA LEU A 14 -0.20 -14.36 2.18
C LEU A 14 -0.65 -15.49 3.10
N THR A 15 0.20 -15.87 4.05
CA THR A 15 -0.14 -16.95 5.00
C THR A 15 -0.68 -16.43 6.33
N GLY A 16 -0.98 -15.13 6.41
CA GLY A 16 -1.58 -14.54 7.58
C GLY A 16 -0.61 -14.24 8.72
N LYS A 17 0.67 -14.33 8.46
CA LYS A 17 1.71 -14.02 9.46
C LYS A 17 2.10 -12.55 9.33
N TYR A 18 1.16 -11.67 9.68
CA TYR A 18 1.30 -10.25 9.42
C TYR A 18 2.41 -9.58 10.23
N ASP A 19 2.62 -10.00 11.48
CA ASP A 19 3.72 -9.46 12.28
C ASP A 19 5.07 -9.81 11.69
N GLN A 20 5.22 -11.04 11.20
CA GLN A 20 6.44 -11.46 10.54
C GLN A 20 6.65 -10.68 9.25
N ALA A 21 5.59 -10.49 8.48
CA ALA A 21 5.65 -9.70 7.26
C ALA A 21 6.12 -8.27 7.59
N ARG A 22 5.55 -7.66 8.62
CA ARG A 22 5.94 -6.32 9.06
C ARG A 22 7.44 -6.25 9.36
N ASN A 23 7.95 -7.23 10.08
CA ASN A 23 9.35 -7.23 10.46
C ASN A 23 10.26 -7.30 9.23
N TYR A 24 9.92 -8.11 8.25
CA TYR A 24 10.70 -8.20 7.03
C TYR A 24 10.57 -6.93 6.18
N TYR A 25 9.36 -6.34 6.10
CA TYR A 25 9.22 -5.09 5.35
C TYR A 25 9.99 -3.95 5.99
N LYS A 26 10.11 -3.91 7.31
CA LYS A 26 10.95 -2.92 7.97
C LYS A 26 12.40 -3.01 7.48
N LYS A 27 12.91 -4.23 7.38
CA LYS A 27 14.27 -4.44 6.86
C LYS A 27 14.40 -3.98 5.41
N ILE A 28 13.41 -4.33 4.60
CA ILE A 28 13.40 -3.95 3.19
C ILE A 28 13.36 -2.43 3.04
N LEU A 29 12.51 -1.76 3.84
CA LEU A 29 12.35 -0.32 3.74
C LEU A 29 13.62 0.44 4.14
N ASP A 30 14.48 -0.17 4.94
CA ASP A 30 15.76 0.44 5.32
C ASP A 30 16.82 0.23 4.24
N ASN A 31 16.53 -0.49 3.16
CA ASN A 31 17.50 -0.88 2.15
C ASN A 31 17.00 -0.61 0.74
N GLN A 32 16.77 0.63 0.41
CA GLN A 32 16.37 1.08 -0.93
C GLN A 32 15.10 0.38 -1.43
N PRO A 33 13.97 0.65 -0.81
CA PRO A 33 12.72 0.03 -1.23
C PRO A 33 12.24 0.56 -2.59
N ASN A 34 11.48 -0.27 -3.29
CA ASN A 34 10.79 0.16 -4.49
C ASN A 34 9.31 0.40 -4.19
N ALA A 35 8.56 0.84 -5.20
CA ALA A 35 7.14 1.15 -5.02
C ALA A 35 6.35 -0.09 -4.59
N GLN A 36 6.69 -1.25 -5.11
CA GLN A 36 6.01 -2.50 -4.75
C GLN A 36 6.23 -2.84 -3.27
N ASP A 37 7.42 -2.56 -2.75
CA ASP A 37 7.72 -2.80 -1.33
C ASP A 37 6.84 -1.94 -0.44
N LEU A 38 6.68 -0.68 -0.81
CA LEU A 38 5.83 0.25 -0.05
C LEU A 38 4.36 -0.14 -0.15
N LEU A 39 3.91 -0.58 -1.31
CA LEU A 39 2.56 -1.07 -1.48
C LEU A 39 2.30 -2.27 -0.56
N ASN A 40 3.20 -3.23 -0.55
CA ASN A 40 3.06 -4.43 0.26
C ASN A 40 3.19 -4.14 1.75
N ALA A 41 4.06 -3.20 2.13
CA ALA A 41 4.14 -2.75 3.51
C ALA A 41 2.83 -2.10 3.95
N GLY A 42 2.20 -1.34 3.05
CA GLY A 42 0.89 -0.76 3.33
C GLY A 42 -0.17 -1.83 3.56
N HIS A 43 -0.20 -2.86 2.72
CA HIS A 43 -1.12 -3.99 2.90
C HIS A 43 -0.91 -4.65 4.26
N THR A 44 0.33 -4.81 4.66
CA THR A 44 0.68 -5.45 5.93
C THR A 44 0.20 -4.62 7.11
N GLU A 45 0.44 -3.31 7.07
CA GLU A 45 -0.03 -2.41 8.13
C GLU A 45 -1.55 -2.42 8.23
N TRP A 46 -2.23 -2.45 7.10
CA TRP A 46 -3.68 -2.47 7.09
C TRP A 46 -4.22 -3.76 7.70
N ALA A 47 -3.63 -4.90 7.35
CA ALA A 47 -4.01 -6.19 7.94
C ALA A 47 -3.83 -6.17 9.46
N LEU A 48 -2.85 -5.42 9.94
CA LEU A 48 -2.62 -5.25 11.38
C LEU A 48 -3.45 -4.11 11.99
N GLN A 49 -4.39 -3.59 11.22
CA GLN A 49 -5.31 -2.53 11.66
C GLN A 49 -4.61 -1.19 11.95
N ASN A 50 -3.44 -1.00 11.40
CA ASN A 50 -2.73 0.28 11.47
C ASN A 50 -3.04 1.07 10.20
N ILE A 51 -4.21 1.69 10.18
CA ILE A 51 -4.72 2.37 8.98
C ILE A 51 -3.85 3.57 8.62
N LYS A 52 -3.40 4.33 9.62
CA LYS A 52 -2.54 5.49 9.37
C LYS A 52 -1.21 5.08 8.74
N GLY A 53 -0.63 4.00 9.24
CA GLY A 53 0.61 3.48 8.67
C GLY A 53 0.40 2.99 7.25
N ALA A 54 -0.71 2.30 7.00
CA ALA A 54 -1.06 1.84 5.66
C ALA A 54 -1.17 3.02 4.70
N LEU A 55 -1.93 4.05 5.08
CA LEU A 55 -2.11 5.24 4.26
C LEU A 55 -0.77 5.89 3.93
N SER A 56 0.10 6.02 4.93
CA SER A 56 1.41 6.62 4.74
C SER A 56 2.26 5.84 3.72
N PHE A 57 2.30 4.53 3.85
CA PHE A 57 3.07 3.71 2.91
C PHE A 57 2.49 3.76 1.50
N TYR A 58 1.16 3.75 1.38
CA TYR A 58 0.52 3.87 0.07
C TYR A 58 0.83 5.21 -0.57
N GLN A 59 0.81 6.30 0.20
CA GLN A 59 1.16 7.62 -0.32
C GLN A 59 2.59 7.64 -0.84
N GLN A 60 3.50 7.02 -0.10
CA GLN A 60 4.90 6.94 -0.53
C GLN A 60 5.03 6.10 -1.81
N ALA A 61 4.24 5.03 -1.92
CA ALA A 61 4.24 4.21 -3.14
C ALA A 61 3.79 5.01 -4.35
N VAL A 62 2.73 5.81 -4.20
CA VAL A 62 2.27 6.68 -5.28
C VAL A 62 3.35 7.66 -5.67
N GLN A 63 4.04 8.25 -4.70
CA GLN A 63 5.10 9.21 -4.98
C GLN A 63 6.26 8.58 -5.73
N MET A 64 6.60 7.35 -5.43
CA MET A 64 7.65 6.63 -6.17
C MET A 64 7.27 6.36 -7.61
N GLU A 65 5.97 6.38 -7.92
CA GLU A 65 5.48 6.27 -9.29
C GLU A 65 5.24 7.66 -9.89
N ASN A 66 5.94 8.65 -9.41
CA ASN A 66 5.86 10.05 -9.87
C ASN A 66 4.46 10.64 -9.73
N GLY A 67 3.73 10.22 -8.72
CA GLY A 67 2.37 10.69 -8.49
C GLY A 67 1.34 10.09 -9.45
N ASN A 68 1.71 9.06 -10.20
CA ASN A 68 0.80 8.41 -11.13
C ASN A 68 -0.14 7.49 -10.36
N PHE A 69 -1.25 8.04 -9.92
CA PHE A 69 -2.21 7.29 -9.11
C PHE A 69 -2.81 6.10 -9.89
N LEU A 70 -3.04 6.26 -11.19
CA LEU A 70 -3.64 5.17 -11.98
C LEU A 70 -2.73 3.94 -12.01
N LYS A 71 -1.43 4.14 -12.11
CA LYS A 71 -0.49 3.04 -12.08
C LYS A 71 -0.50 2.36 -10.71
N PHE A 72 -0.52 3.17 -9.65
CA PHE A 72 -0.64 2.64 -8.30
C PHE A 72 -1.92 1.82 -8.13
N GLN A 73 -3.04 2.38 -8.58
CA GLN A 73 -4.34 1.73 -8.44
C GLN A 73 -4.39 0.40 -9.17
N GLU A 74 -3.77 0.34 -10.34
CA GLU A 74 -3.70 -0.88 -11.13
C GLU A 74 -3.00 -2.00 -10.37
N GLN A 75 -1.86 -1.68 -9.77
CA GLN A 75 -1.12 -2.65 -8.96
C GLN A 75 -1.86 -3.01 -7.69
N PHE A 76 -2.44 -2.03 -7.04
CA PHE A 76 -3.24 -2.25 -5.82
C PHE A 76 -4.40 -3.19 -6.10
N SER A 77 -5.07 -3.01 -7.24
CA SER A 77 -6.26 -3.81 -7.58
C SER A 77 -5.95 -5.30 -7.69
N GLN A 78 -4.73 -5.65 -8.06
CA GLN A 78 -4.33 -7.05 -8.16
C GLN A 78 -4.33 -7.75 -6.80
N ASP A 79 -4.24 -6.98 -5.72
CA ASP A 79 -4.10 -7.54 -4.37
C ASP A 79 -5.37 -7.45 -3.55
N VAL A 80 -6.47 -6.96 -4.12
CA VAL A 80 -7.71 -6.75 -3.35
C VAL A 80 -8.22 -8.05 -2.73
N ALA A 81 -8.14 -9.16 -3.49
CA ALA A 81 -8.59 -10.45 -2.94
C ALA A 81 -7.82 -10.81 -1.67
N ASP A 82 -6.53 -10.53 -1.64
CA ASP A 82 -5.70 -10.83 -0.47
C ASP A 82 -6.05 -9.92 0.71
N LEU A 83 -6.44 -8.68 0.43
CA LEU A 83 -6.90 -7.77 1.47
C LEU A 83 -8.22 -8.24 2.08
N LEU A 84 -9.13 -8.74 1.26
CA LEU A 84 -10.40 -9.28 1.75
C LEU A 84 -10.17 -10.50 2.63
N ILE A 85 -9.23 -11.36 2.25
CA ILE A 85 -8.85 -12.52 3.06
C ILE A 85 -8.30 -12.05 4.42
N ALA A 86 -7.58 -10.95 4.44
CA ALA A 86 -7.03 -10.39 5.67
C ALA A 86 -8.09 -9.72 6.55
N GLY A 87 -9.34 -9.67 6.10
CA GLY A 87 -10.44 -9.13 6.88
C GLY A 87 -10.83 -7.69 6.56
N ILE A 88 -10.23 -7.11 5.53
CA ILE A 88 -10.57 -5.75 5.12
C ILE A 88 -11.78 -5.83 4.20
N GLU A 89 -12.77 -4.96 4.42
CA GLU A 89 -14.00 -4.99 3.64
C GLU A 89 -13.89 -4.18 2.36
N GLU A 90 -14.71 -4.54 1.36
CA GLU A 90 -14.71 -3.86 0.08
C GLU A 90 -14.97 -2.36 0.21
N THR A 91 -15.87 -1.98 1.13
CA THR A 91 -16.17 -0.57 1.36
C THR A 91 -14.93 0.17 1.89
N GLU A 92 -14.15 -0.48 2.74
CA GLU A 92 -12.92 0.10 3.25
C GLU A 92 -11.89 0.29 2.14
N VAL A 93 -11.80 -0.69 1.24
CA VAL A 93 -10.91 -0.60 0.09
C VAL A 93 -11.26 0.62 -0.77
N ALA A 94 -12.55 0.79 -1.07
CA ALA A 94 -13.00 1.92 -1.88
C ALA A 94 -12.68 3.26 -1.21
N LEU A 95 -12.90 3.35 0.10
CA LEU A 95 -12.60 4.57 0.85
C LEU A 95 -11.11 4.88 0.86
N MET A 96 -10.28 3.87 1.03
CA MET A 96 -8.83 4.06 1.02
C MET A 96 -8.38 4.60 -0.34
N LEU A 97 -8.85 4.00 -1.42
CA LEU A 97 -8.47 4.46 -2.76
C LEU A 97 -8.95 5.88 -3.03
N ASP A 98 -10.16 6.22 -2.59
CA ASP A 98 -10.67 7.59 -2.73
C ASP A 98 -9.79 8.57 -1.99
N GLN A 99 -9.41 8.24 -0.78
CA GLN A 99 -8.59 9.12 0.04
C GLN A 99 -7.22 9.33 -0.58
N LEU A 100 -6.63 8.27 -1.10
CA LEU A 100 -5.33 8.37 -1.77
C LEU A 100 -5.42 9.20 -3.04
N ARG A 101 -6.48 9.05 -3.81
CA ARG A 101 -6.68 9.82 -5.03
C ARG A 101 -6.78 11.31 -4.71
N ILE A 102 -7.53 11.66 -3.69
CA ILE A 102 -7.71 13.05 -3.27
C ILE A 102 -6.39 13.64 -2.77
N LYS A 103 -5.66 12.89 -1.93
CA LYS A 103 -4.41 13.37 -1.35
C LYS A 103 -3.32 13.59 -2.39
N ASN A 104 -3.43 12.95 -3.55
CA ASN A 104 -2.47 13.19 -4.61
C ASN A 104 -2.82 14.41 -5.46
N GLY A 105 -3.85 15.12 -5.09
CA GLY A 105 -4.05 16.48 -5.54
C GLY A 105 -4.74 16.69 -6.87
N SER A 106 -4.90 15.64 -7.67
CA SER A 106 -5.45 15.79 -9.01
C SER A 106 -6.86 16.35 -8.98
N VAL A 107 -7.70 15.76 -8.14
CA VAL A 107 -9.10 16.17 -8.04
C VAL A 107 -9.19 17.55 -7.42
N SER A 108 -8.43 17.79 -6.37
CA SER A 108 -8.42 19.09 -5.70
C SER A 108 -8.02 20.22 -6.64
N LYS A 109 -7.02 19.98 -7.45
CA LYS A 109 -6.58 20.98 -8.42
C LYS A 109 -7.65 21.31 -9.41
N GLN A 110 -8.34 20.31 -9.88
CA GLN A 110 -9.43 20.53 -10.84
C GLN A 110 -10.55 21.36 -10.23
N LEU A 111 -10.90 21.06 -9.01
CA LEU A 111 -11.92 21.82 -8.31
C LEU A 111 -11.52 23.27 -8.15
N CYS A 112 -10.29 23.50 -7.79
CA CYS A 112 -9.79 24.85 -7.64
C CYS A 112 -9.83 25.61 -8.95
N SER A 113 -9.50 24.95 -10.05
CA SER A 113 -9.49 25.64 -11.34
C SER A 113 -10.90 25.93 -11.84
N CYS A 114 -11.88 25.20 -11.37
CA CYS A 114 -13.27 25.47 -11.72
C CYS A 114 -13.84 26.65 -10.96
N ALA A 115 -13.21 26.96 -9.87
CA ALA A 115 -13.68 28.08 -9.08
C ALA A 115 -13.23 29.40 -9.65
#